data_5e866fe2074806ce44b143315d3341ac
#
_entry.id   5e866fe2074806ce44b143315d3341ac
#
_cell.length_a   1.000
_cell.length_b   1.000
_cell.length_c   1.000
_cell.angle_alpha   90.00
_cell.angle_beta   90.00
_cell.angle_gamma   90.00
#
_symmetry.space_group_name_H-M   'P 1'
#
loop_
_entity.id
_entity.type
_entity.pdbx_description
1 polymer ?
#
loop_
_entity_poly.entity_id
_entity_poly.type
_entity_poly.pdbx_seq_one_letter_code
_entity_poly.pdbx_strand_id
1 'polypeptide(L)'
;MSDDFGSRNVDFKKLQGGNKMTEKIVQTAGRDALGNFAPNFAHYNDDVLFGDNWNNEDIDLKTRSIITVVALMSQGITDSSLKYHILNAKNHGVTQKEMAAIITHAAFYAGWPKAWATFNLAKEVYSEEPRD
;
A
#
# COMPACT_ATOMS: atom_id res chain seq x y z
N MET A 1 -15.62 -7.56 0.77
CA MET A 1 -14.78 -7.15 1.73
C MET A 1 -14.60 -5.67 1.72
N SER A 2 -14.38 -5.18 2.71
CA SER A 2 -14.25 -3.82 2.68
C SER A 2 -12.97 -3.42 2.09
N ASP A 3 -13.07 -2.90 1.02
CA ASP A 3 -11.95 -2.38 0.41
C ASP A 3 -11.59 -1.05 0.95
N ASP A 4 -12.30 -0.59 1.93
CA ASP A 4 -11.91 0.62 2.55
C ASP A 4 -10.93 0.43 3.65
N PHE A 5 -10.53 -0.80 3.86
CA PHE A 5 -9.55 -1.12 4.79
C PHE A 5 -8.38 -0.19 4.64
N GLY A 6 -7.72 0.36 4.96
CA GLY A 6 -6.61 1.22 4.87
C GLY A 6 -6.86 2.57 4.23
N SER A 7 -7.69 2.61 3.23
CA SER A 7 -7.80 3.86 2.49
C SER A 7 -8.59 4.90 3.24
N ARG A 8 -9.43 4.48 4.17
CA ARG A 8 -10.28 5.40 4.86
C ARG A 8 -9.62 6.07 6.03
N ASN A 9 -8.75 5.33 6.73
CA ASN A 9 -8.22 5.81 7.98
C ASN A 9 -6.73 6.03 7.96
N VAL A 10 -6.11 5.89 6.80
CA VAL A 10 -4.68 6.13 6.71
C VAL A 10 -4.43 7.61 6.55
N ASP A 11 -3.53 8.12 7.34
CA ASP A 11 -3.14 9.51 7.26
C ASP A 11 -1.92 9.61 6.36
N PHE A 12 -2.18 9.76 5.06
CA PHE A 12 -1.09 9.85 4.10
C PHE A 12 -0.24 11.08 4.31
N LYS A 13 -0.83 12.14 4.82
CA LYS A 13 -0.06 13.32 5.10
C LYS A 13 1.01 13.03 6.14
N LYS A 14 0.65 12.25 7.15
CA LYS A 14 1.59 11.85 8.15
C LYS A 14 2.69 11.01 7.55
N LEU A 15 2.35 10.12 6.62
CA LEU A 15 3.35 9.30 5.96
C LEU A 15 4.27 10.13 5.09
N GLN A 16 3.81 11.27 4.62
CA GLN A 16 4.61 12.11 3.75
C GLN A 16 5.37 13.18 4.48
N GLY A 17 5.08 13.39 5.74
CA GLY A 17 5.67 14.50 6.46
C GLY A 17 7.11 14.26 6.82
N GLY A 18 7.85 15.32 6.91
CA GLY A 18 9.20 15.30 7.38
C GLY A 18 10.03 14.19 6.79
N ASN A 19 10.59 13.40 7.62
CA ASN A 19 11.47 12.32 7.24
C ASN A 19 10.68 11.04 7.20
N LYS A 20 9.83 10.92 6.22
CA LYS A 20 8.88 9.84 6.18
C LYS A 20 9.51 8.48 6.06
N MET A 21 10.69 8.39 5.51
CA MET A 21 11.33 7.09 5.33
C MET A 21 11.72 6.45 6.65
N THR A 22 11.88 7.24 7.70
CA THR A 22 12.29 6.72 8.99
C THR A 22 11.20 6.85 10.04
N GLU A 23 10.06 7.41 9.70
CA GLU A 23 8.99 7.54 10.66
C GLU A 23 8.27 6.23 10.85
N LYS A 24 7.85 5.98 12.06
CA LYS A 24 7.11 4.76 12.34
C LYS A 24 5.73 4.80 11.74
N ILE A 25 5.32 3.67 11.23
CA ILE A 25 3.97 3.49 10.74
C ILE A 25 3.06 3.32 11.94
N VAL A 26 1.96 4.07 11.95
CA VAL A 26 0.90 3.92 12.95
C VAL A 26 -0.40 3.75 12.19
N GLN A 27 -1.12 2.70 12.50
CA GLN A 27 -2.38 2.40 11.81
C GLN A 27 -3.46 2.12 12.83
N THR A 28 -4.63 2.67 12.60
CA THR A 28 -5.78 2.45 13.46
C THR A 28 -7.01 1.97 12.68
N ALA A 29 -6.85 1.69 11.40
CA ALA A 29 -7.98 1.33 10.55
C ALA A 29 -8.72 0.09 11.05
N GLY A 30 -7.97 -0.88 11.60
CA GLY A 30 -8.60 -2.08 12.10
C GLY A 30 -9.52 -1.79 13.27
N ARG A 31 -9.02 -1.04 14.25
CA ARG A 31 -9.83 -0.68 15.41
C ARG A 31 -11.02 0.17 15.01
N ASP A 32 -10.80 1.10 14.10
CA ASP A 32 -11.87 2.00 13.70
C ASP A 32 -13.00 1.26 12.97
N ALA A 33 -12.65 0.32 12.13
CA ALA A 33 -13.64 -0.39 11.33
C ALA A 33 -14.19 -1.63 12.02
N LEU A 34 -13.36 -2.36 12.76
CA LEU A 34 -13.68 -3.70 13.22
C LEU A 34 -13.44 -3.92 14.70
N GLY A 35 -13.11 -2.87 15.44
CA GLY A 35 -12.73 -3.04 16.83
C GLY A 35 -13.77 -3.71 17.69
N ASN A 36 -15.04 -3.43 17.44
CA ASN A 36 -16.13 -4.04 18.20
C ASN A 36 -16.58 -5.38 17.64
N PHE A 37 -16.38 -5.59 16.35
CA PHE A 37 -16.83 -6.82 15.71
C PHE A 37 -15.77 -7.92 15.75
N ALA A 38 -14.53 -7.53 15.51
CA ALA A 38 -13.43 -8.49 15.44
C ALA A 38 -12.19 -7.91 16.11
N PRO A 39 -12.23 -7.82 17.45
CA PRO A 39 -11.14 -7.13 18.16
C PRO A 39 -9.77 -7.76 17.99
N ASN A 40 -9.70 -9.08 17.90
CA ASN A 40 -8.39 -9.71 17.69
C ASN A 40 -7.84 -9.40 16.31
N PHE A 41 -8.69 -9.45 15.30
CA PHE A 41 -8.25 -9.10 13.96
C PHE A 41 -7.79 -7.65 13.90
N ALA A 42 -8.55 -6.75 14.53
CA ALA A 42 -8.18 -5.33 14.58
C ALA A 42 -6.82 -5.16 15.24
N HIS A 43 -6.57 -5.87 16.33
CA HIS A 43 -5.29 -5.82 17.00
C HIS A 43 -4.17 -6.31 16.10
N TYR A 44 -4.38 -7.44 15.43
CA TYR A 44 -3.35 -7.98 14.54
C TYR A 44 -3.08 -7.03 13.39
N ASN A 45 -4.13 -6.41 12.86
CA ASN A 45 -3.95 -5.46 11.76
C ASN A 45 -3.16 -4.24 12.21
N ASP A 46 -3.59 -3.62 13.30
CA ASP A 46 -3.04 -2.32 13.71
C ASP A 46 -1.70 -2.45 14.41
N ASP A 47 -1.61 -3.37 15.34
CA ASP A 47 -0.46 -3.42 16.22
C ASP A 47 0.61 -4.39 15.76
N VAL A 48 0.22 -5.48 15.10
CA VAL A 48 1.18 -6.48 14.67
C VAL A 48 1.60 -6.25 13.23
N LEU A 49 0.64 -6.24 12.30
CA LEU A 49 0.99 -6.05 10.91
C LEU A 49 1.62 -4.68 10.68
N PHE A 50 0.92 -3.63 11.06
CA PHE A 50 1.43 -2.29 10.78
C PHE A 50 2.36 -1.77 11.87
N GLY A 51 2.03 -2.00 13.13
CA GLY A 51 2.84 -1.45 14.22
C GLY A 51 4.17 -2.16 14.40
N ASP A 52 4.20 -3.44 14.08
CA ASP A 52 5.38 -4.26 14.32
C ASP A 52 6.05 -4.65 13.01
N ASN A 53 5.34 -5.32 12.13
CA ASN A 53 5.97 -5.84 10.91
C ASN A 53 6.38 -4.74 9.95
N TRP A 54 5.51 -3.77 9.67
CA TRP A 54 5.86 -2.69 8.75
C TRP A 54 6.98 -1.81 9.28
N ASN A 55 7.17 -1.77 10.59
CA ASN A 55 8.23 -0.97 11.20
C ASN A 55 9.51 -1.76 11.44
N ASN A 56 9.55 -3.02 11.07
CA ASN A 56 10.75 -3.81 11.18
C ASN A 56 11.79 -3.31 10.18
N GLU A 57 13.00 -3.10 10.63
CA GLU A 57 14.01 -2.41 9.84
C GLU A 57 14.87 -3.33 8.99
N ASP A 58 14.56 -4.62 8.97
CA ASP A 58 15.34 -5.54 8.15
C ASP A 58 15.25 -5.24 6.67
N ILE A 59 14.10 -4.74 6.22
CA ILE A 59 13.96 -4.17 4.87
C ILE A 59 13.22 -2.85 5.00
N ASP A 60 13.47 -1.93 4.08
CA ASP A 60 12.92 -0.59 4.21
C ASP A 60 11.47 -0.51 3.75
N LEU A 61 10.86 0.63 4.01
CA LEU A 61 9.45 0.83 3.68
C LEU A 61 9.19 0.82 2.19
N LYS A 62 10.12 1.33 1.41
CA LYS A 62 9.98 1.31 -0.03
C LYS A 62 9.91 -0.11 -0.55
N THR A 63 10.81 -0.96 -0.07
CA THR A 63 10.85 -2.36 -0.47
C THR A 63 9.59 -3.09 -0.02
N ARG A 64 9.15 -2.85 1.22
CA ARG A 64 7.92 -3.48 1.71
C ARG A 64 6.72 -3.10 0.85
N SER A 65 6.66 -1.83 0.44
CA SER A 65 5.57 -1.36 -0.39
C SER A 65 5.57 -2.05 -1.75
N ILE A 66 6.74 -2.22 -2.34
CA ILE A 66 6.85 -2.90 -3.63
C ILE A 66 6.40 -4.35 -3.51
N ILE A 67 6.86 -5.04 -2.46
CA ILE A 67 6.47 -6.43 -2.24
C ILE A 67 4.96 -6.54 -2.12
N THR A 68 4.35 -5.62 -1.38
CA THR A 68 2.91 -5.66 -1.15
C THR A 68 2.13 -5.45 -2.44
N VAL A 69 2.54 -4.47 -3.25
CA VAL A 69 1.87 -4.21 -4.52
C VAL A 69 1.95 -5.44 -5.43
N VAL A 70 3.14 -6.03 -5.53
CA VAL A 70 3.32 -7.19 -6.40
C VAL A 70 2.52 -8.38 -5.88
N ALA A 71 2.51 -8.59 -4.57
CA ALA A 71 1.78 -9.70 -3.98
C ALA A 71 0.27 -9.59 -4.26
N LEU A 72 -0.30 -8.40 -4.09
CA LEU A 72 -1.72 -8.19 -4.32
C LEU A 72 -2.07 -8.34 -5.79
N MET A 73 -1.28 -7.71 -6.65
CA MET A 73 -1.48 -7.81 -8.08
C MET A 73 -1.46 -9.27 -8.52
N SER A 74 -0.49 -10.03 -8.03
CA SER A 74 -0.32 -11.41 -8.45
C SER A 74 -1.49 -12.30 -8.06
N GLN A 75 -2.17 -11.95 -6.98
CA GLN A 75 -3.36 -12.65 -6.54
C GLN A 75 -4.63 -12.20 -7.25
N GLY A 76 -4.53 -11.19 -8.10
CA GLY A 76 -5.71 -10.64 -8.75
C GLY A 76 -6.52 -9.70 -7.88
N ILE A 77 -5.93 -9.20 -6.80
CA ILE A 77 -6.61 -8.23 -5.95
C ILE A 77 -6.33 -6.86 -6.54
N THR A 78 -7.28 -6.37 -7.34
CA THR A 78 -7.08 -5.15 -8.12
C THR A 78 -8.17 -4.13 -7.83
N ASP A 79 -8.56 -4.05 -6.59
CA ASP A 79 -9.58 -3.10 -6.13
C ASP A 79 -8.91 -1.96 -5.36
N SER A 80 -9.68 -1.29 -4.52
CA SER A 80 -9.16 -0.15 -3.77
C SER A 80 -8.06 -0.53 -2.79
N SER A 81 -7.99 -1.79 -2.38
CA SER A 81 -6.87 -2.23 -1.54
C SER A 81 -5.56 -2.08 -2.29
N LEU A 82 -5.54 -2.48 -3.55
CA LEU A 82 -4.32 -2.33 -4.35
C LEU A 82 -4.01 -0.85 -4.57
N LYS A 83 -5.04 -0.06 -4.85
CA LYS A 83 -4.81 1.37 -5.05
C LYS A 83 -4.19 2.01 -3.81
N TYR A 84 -4.70 1.64 -2.64
CA TYR A 84 -4.14 2.13 -1.38
C TYR A 84 -2.64 1.79 -1.28
N HIS A 85 -2.28 0.57 -1.61
CA HIS A 85 -0.89 0.17 -1.48
C HIS A 85 0.01 0.78 -2.56
N ILE A 86 -0.54 1.07 -3.74
CA ILE A 86 0.21 1.81 -4.75
C ILE A 86 0.47 3.23 -4.26
N LEU A 87 -0.53 3.87 -3.67
CA LEU A 87 -0.35 5.20 -3.10
C LEU A 87 0.68 5.17 -1.96
N ASN A 88 0.61 4.14 -1.13
CA ASN A 88 1.56 3.97 -0.06
C ASN A 88 2.98 3.83 -0.61
N ALA A 89 3.13 3.07 -1.69
CA ALA A 89 4.42 2.90 -2.34
C ALA A 89 4.95 4.23 -2.88
N LYS A 90 4.07 5.02 -3.49
CA LYS A 90 4.44 6.34 -3.96
C LYS A 90 4.94 7.20 -2.81
N ASN A 91 4.24 7.17 -1.69
CA ASN A 91 4.61 7.96 -0.52
C ASN A 91 5.91 7.48 0.11
N HIS A 92 6.28 6.24 -0.12
CA HIS A 92 7.54 5.71 0.37
C HIS A 92 8.67 5.77 -0.66
N GLY A 93 8.47 6.56 -1.72
CA GLY A 93 9.56 6.85 -2.63
C GLY A 93 9.61 6.07 -3.92
N VAL A 94 8.59 5.26 -4.21
CA VAL A 94 8.54 4.56 -5.49
C VAL A 94 8.07 5.54 -6.55
N THR A 95 8.94 5.86 -7.50
CA THR A 95 8.61 6.82 -8.55
C THR A 95 7.69 6.19 -9.58
N GLN A 96 7.06 7.04 -10.40
CA GLN A 96 6.22 6.55 -11.48
C GLN A 96 6.99 5.61 -12.41
N LYS A 97 8.22 5.99 -12.73
CA LYS A 97 9.04 5.17 -13.63
C LYS A 97 9.36 3.82 -12.99
N GLU A 98 9.68 3.84 -11.70
CA GLU A 98 9.93 2.59 -10.99
C GLU A 98 8.68 1.73 -10.93
N MET A 99 7.54 2.34 -10.63
CA MET A 99 6.30 1.58 -10.53
C MET A 99 5.96 0.93 -11.88
N ALA A 100 6.16 1.66 -12.98
CA ALA A 100 5.93 1.09 -14.31
C ALA A 100 6.83 -0.12 -14.56
N ALA A 101 8.09 -0.02 -14.17
CA ALA A 101 9.03 -1.13 -14.36
C ALA A 101 8.67 -2.32 -13.48
N ILE A 102 8.22 -2.06 -12.25
CA ILE A 102 7.83 -3.10 -11.31
C ILE A 102 6.65 -3.89 -11.87
N ILE A 103 5.60 -3.18 -12.29
CA ILE A 103 4.40 -3.83 -12.79
C ILE A 103 4.71 -4.59 -14.09
N THR A 104 5.52 -3.99 -14.95
CA THR A 104 5.90 -4.62 -16.21
C THR A 104 6.65 -5.92 -15.95
N HIS A 105 7.61 -5.89 -15.05
CA HIS A 105 8.34 -7.11 -14.72
C HIS A 105 7.41 -8.17 -14.15
N ALA A 106 6.57 -7.79 -13.20
CA ALA A 106 5.66 -8.72 -12.57
C ALA A 106 4.66 -9.31 -13.57
N ALA A 107 4.32 -8.57 -14.63
CA ALA A 107 3.35 -9.03 -15.61
C ALA A 107 3.78 -10.35 -16.26
N PHE A 108 5.08 -10.53 -16.47
CA PHE A 108 5.59 -11.75 -17.08
C PHE A 108 5.40 -12.98 -16.22
N TYR A 109 5.25 -12.78 -14.92
CA TYR A 109 5.12 -13.90 -13.99
C TYR A 109 3.70 -14.05 -13.45
N ALA A 110 2.97 -12.95 -13.36
CA ALA A 110 1.63 -12.97 -12.76
C ALA A 110 0.51 -12.98 -13.80
N GLY A 111 0.81 -12.51 -15.02
CA GLY A 111 -0.19 -12.49 -16.06
C GLY A 111 -0.50 -11.08 -16.50
N TRP A 112 -0.66 -10.93 -17.81
CA TRP A 112 -0.83 -9.63 -18.43
C TRP A 112 -2.11 -8.92 -18.03
N PRO A 113 -3.26 -9.61 -17.93
CA PRO A 113 -4.48 -8.93 -17.54
C PRO A 113 -4.43 -8.33 -16.13
N LYS A 114 -3.73 -9.00 -15.20
CA LYS A 114 -3.59 -8.46 -13.85
C LYS A 114 -2.73 -7.21 -13.87
N ALA A 115 -1.73 -7.18 -14.74
CA ALA A 115 -0.89 -6.00 -14.89
C ALA A 115 -1.69 -4.85 -15.48
N TRP A 116 -2.55 -5.10 -16.46
CA TRP A 116 -3.42 -4.06 -17.01
C TRP A 116 -4.26 -3.41 -15.93
N ALA A 117 -4.92 -4.23 -15.12
CA ALA A 117 -5.75 -3.71 -14.05
C ALA A 117 -4.92 -2.88 -13.06
N THR A 118 -3.72 -3.36 -12.76
CA THR A 118 -2.84 -2.64 -11.84
C THR A 118 -2.40 -1.32 -12.43
N PHE A 119 -2.06 -1.28 -13.71
CA PHE A 119 -1.68 -0.04 -14.37
C PHE A 119 -2.80 0.99 -14.36
N ASN A 120 -4.04 0.54 -14.51
CA ASN A 120 -5.15 1.48 -14.47
C ASN A 120 -5.20 2.19 -13.11
N LEU A 121 -4.97 1.45 -12.05
CA LEU A 121 -4.92 2.05 -10.70
C LEU A 121 -3.69 2.93 -10.52
N ALA A 122 -2.55 2.47 -11.01
CA ALA A 122 -1.31 3.23 -10.86
C ALA A 122 -1.39 4.56 -11.60
N LYS A 123 -2.00 4.56 -12.78
CA LYS A 123 -2.19 5.80 -13.52
C LYS A 123 -2.97 6.81 -12.68
N GLU A 124 -4.00 6.36 -12.02
CA GLU A 124 -4.78 7.26 -11.18
C GLU A 124 -3.94 7.84 -10.06
N VAL A 125 -3.19 6.99 -9.39
CA VAL A 125 -2.39 7.43 -8.25
C VAL A 125 -1.34 8.46 -8.66
N TYR A 126 -0.63 8.19 -9.73
CA TYR A 126 0.47 9.08 -10.11
C TYR A 126 0.00 10.31 -10.87
N SER A 127 -1.16 10.25 -11.49
CA SER A 127 -1.70 11.42 -12.18
C SER A 127 -2.36 12.39 -11.21
N GLU A 128 -2.61 11.98 -9.98
CA GLU A 128 -3.17 12.88 -8.98
C GLU A 128 -2.13 13.80 -8.36
N GLU A 129 -0.89 13.63 -8.77
CA GLU A 129 0.15 14.49 -8.25
C GLU A 129 -0.05 15.90 -8.70
N PRO A 130 0.13 16.88 -7.81
CA PRO A 130 -0.01 18.28 -8.20
C PRO A 130 1.01 18.63 -9.27
N ARG A 131 0.60 19.52 -10.15
CA ARG A 131 1.53 20.02 -11.13
C ARG A 131 2.04 21.34 -10.71
N ASP A 132 3.27 21.57 -10.89
CA ASP A 132 3.85 22.85 -10.47
C ASP A 132 3.94 23.85 -11.57
#